data_815e35777bda633742c9380c035b1f69
#
_entry.id   815e35777bda633742c9380c035b1f69
#
_cell.length_a   1.000
_cell.length_b   1.000
_cell.length_c   1.000
_cell.angle_alpha   90.00
_cell.angle_beta   90.00
_cell.angle_gamma   90.00
#
_symmetry.space_group_name_H-M   'P 1'
#
loop_
_entity.id
_entity.type
_entity.pdbx_description
1 polymer ?
#
loop_
_entity_poly.entity_id
_entity_poly.type
_entity_poly.pdbx_seq_one_letter_code
_entity_poly.pdbx_strand_id
1 'polypeptide(L)'
;MAVIDGFLHAWNKNRIYGANLIADLDDSQMTLQLAPDGKAAANHPAWVYSHLNVYFPVMEAIISNEPFEDPKGHQFGMDSKPLSDALVYATKEQLMADFDSGHERVAQLLQQVGDEVLDYKIKLPRWEKVMPTAAFALPYLMLNHENIHLGQISAWRRIQGLASV
;
A
#
# COMPACT_ATOMS: atom_id res chain seq x y z
N MET A 1 -17.97 15.52 -12.85
CA MET A 1 -17.00 14.90 -11.89
C MET A 1 -16.32 13.81 -12.67
N ALA A 2 -15.01 13.91 -12.83
CA ALA A 2 -14.22 12.87 -13.50
C ALA A 2 -14.24 11.58 -12.65
N VAL A 3 -14.07 10.42 -13.28
CA VAL A 3 -14.00 9.13 -12.56
C VAL A 3 -12.83 9.12 -11.58
N ILE A 4 -11.70 9.69 -12.00
CA ILE A 4 -10.48 9.84 -11.17
C ILE A 4 -10.75 10.63 -9.88
N ASP A 5 -11.60 11.66 -9.90
CA ASP A 5 -11.93 12.42 -8.67
C ASP A 5 -12.54 11.51 -7.58
N GLY A 6 -13.40 10.57 -8.01
CA GLY A 6 -14.00 9.60 -7.08
C GLY A 6 -12.97 8.65 -6.49
N PHE A 7 -12.02 8.16 -7.30
CA PHE A 7 -10.92 7.30 -6.83
C PHE A 7 -10.03 8.04 -5.85
N LEU A 8 -9.61 9.26 -6.18
CA LEU A 8 -8.75 10.07 -5.33
C LEU A 8 -9.43 10.41 -3.98
N HIS A 9 -10.73 10.72 -4.01
CA HIS A 9 -11.48 10.97 -2.77
C HIS A 9 -11.48 9.74 -1.85
N ALA A 10 -11.81 8.57 -2.39
CA ALA A 10 -11.85 7.32 -1.62
C ALA A 10 -10.44 6.94 -1.11
N TRP A 11 -9.43 7.08 -1.98
CA TRP A 11 -8.06 6.73 -1.65
C TRP A 11 -7.44 7.65 -0.58
N ASN A 12 -7.78 8.94 -0.58
CA ASN A 12 -7.36 9.84 0.50
C ASN A 12 -7.94 9.43 1.88
N LYS A 13 -9.10 8.75 1.91
CA LYS A 13 -9.61 8.15 3.16
C LYS A 13 -8.73 7.02 3.66
N ASN A 14 -8.21 6.19 2.74
CA ASN A 14 -7.24 5.14 3.07
C ASN A 14 -5.95 5.73 3.65
N ARG A 15 -5.41 6.79 3.03
CA ARG A 15 -4.22 7.50 3.53
C ARG A 15 -4.41 7.96 4.97
N ILE A 16 -5.51 8.66 5.24
CA ILE A 16 -5.83 9.16 6.60
C ILE A 16 -6.00 7.99 7.57
N TYR A 17 -6.72 6.94 7.17
CA TYR A 17 -6.93 5.77 8.00
C TYR A 17 -5.59 5.05 8.27
N GLY A 18 -4.75 4.88 7.25
CA GLY A 18 -3.41 4.31 7.40
C GLY A 18 -2.58 5.08 8.41
N ALA A 19 -2.49 6.41 8.28
CA ALA A 19 -1.76 7.23 9.24
C ALA A 19 -2.25 7.03 10.69
N ASN A 20 -3.56 6.97 10.90
CA ASN A 20 -4.15 6.76 12.22
C ASN A 20 -3.83 5.38 12.79
N LEU A 21 -3.76 4.33 11.95
CA LEU A 21 -3.49 2.95 12.39
C LEU A 21 -2.17 2.77 13.13
N ILE A 22 -1.20 3.66 12.91
CA ILE A 22 0.11 3.57 13.56
C ILE A 22 0.53 4.82 14.32
N ALA A 23 -0.36 5.82 14.44
CA ALA A 23 -0.04 7.10 15.06
C ALA A 23 0.50 6.95 16.50
N ASP A 24 -0.10 6.08 17.27
CA ASP A 24 0.22 5.79 18.67
C ASP A 24 1.29 4.71 18.89
N LEU A 25 1.89 4.15 17.82
CA LEU A 25 2.92 3.13 17.92
C LEU A 25 4.32 3.76 18.01
N ASP A 26 5.23 3.11 18.71
CA ASP A 26 6.66 3.35 18.62
C ASP A 26 7.34 2.38 17.62
N ASP A 27 8.62 2.62 17.29
CA ASP A 27 9.36 1.79 16.34
C ASP A 27 9.45 0.33 16.78
N SER A 28 9.56 0.04 18.08
CA SER A 28 9.65 -1.33 18.58
C SER A 28 8.36 -2.13 18.38
N GLN A 29 7.23 -1.45 18.34
CA GLN A 29 5.92 -2.06 18.12
C GLN A 29 5.66 -2.36 16.64
N MET A 30 6.34 -1.66 15.72
CA MET A 30 6.12 -1.80 14.27
C MET A 30 6.42 -3.20 13.73
N THR A 31 7.26 -3.98 14.40
CA THR A 31 7.68 -5.34 13.97
C THR A 31 7.16 -6.47 14.85
N LEU A 32 6.24 -6.19 15.78
CA LEU A 32 5.67 -7.22 16.63
C LEU A 32 4.82 -8.21 15.82
N GLN A 33 5.29 -9.45 15.74
CA GLN A 33 4.59 -10.54 15.03
C GLN A 33 3.74 -11.43 15.94
N LEU A 34 4.12 -11.54 17.20
CA LEU A 34 3.45 -12.43 18.15
C LEU A 34 2.36 -11.66 18.90
N ALA A 35 1.20 -12.31 19.02
CA ALA A 35 0.16 -11.86 19.94
C ALA A 35 0.64 -12.04 21.40
N PRO A 36 0.02 -11.32 22.38
CA PRO A 36 0.37 -11.44 23.79
C PRO A 36 0.28 -12.87 24.35
N ASP A 37 -0.53 -13.74 23.73
CA ASP A 37 -0.65 -15.17 24.06
C ASP A 37 0.41 -16.08 23.39
N GLY A 38 1.38 -15.50 22.70
CA GLY A 38 2.48 -16.20 22.02
C GLY A 38 2.13 -16.77 20.64
N LYS A 39 0.90 -16.56 20.13
CA LYS A 39 0.53 -17.01 18.79
C LYS A 39 1.01 -16.03 17.73
N ALA A 40 1.23 -16.54 16.49
CA ALA A 40 1.59 -15.68 15.37
C ALA A 40 0.46 -14.70 15.07
N ALA A 41 0.79 -13.41 15.04
CA ALA A 41 -0.11 -12.37 14.61
C ALA A 41 -0.18 -12.28 13.08
N ALA A 42 -1.12 -11.49 12.58
CA ALA A 42 -1.17 -11.07 11.17
C ALA A 42 0.09 -10.28 10.79
N ASN A 43 0.23 -9.92 9.52
CA ASN A 43 1.30 -9.06 9.05
C ASN A 43 1.42 -7.82 9.93
N HIS A 44 2.64 -7.56 10.42
CA HIS A 44 2.90 -6.41 11.29
C HIS A 44 3.06 -5.10 10.49
N PRO A 45 2.91 -3.93 11.13
CA PRO A 45 2.90 -2.63 10.43
C PRO A 45 4.12 -2.38 9.55
N ALA A 46 5.34 -2.63 10.01
CA ALA A 46 6.54 -2.35 9.24
C ALA A 46 6.57 -3.11 7.91
N TRP A 47 6.16 -4.39 7.88
CA TRP A 47 6.06 -5.15 6.63
C TRP A 47 4.95 -4.58 5.73
N VAL A 48 3.78 -4.26 6.29
CA VAL A 48 2.64 -3.76 5.51
C VAL A 48 3.00 -2.44 4.82
N TYR A 49 3.56 -1.47 5.52
CA TYR A 49 3.95 -0.20 4.89
C TYR A 49 5.09 -0.37 3.90
N SER A 50 6.09 -1.21 4.20
CA SER A 50 7.14 -1.54 3.23
C SER A 50 6.55 -2.15 1.96
N HIS A 51 5.56 -3.05 2.11
CA HIS A 51 4.85 -3.68 0.99
C HIS A 51 4.03 -2.67 0.18
N LEU A 52 3.24 -1.82 0.83
CA LEU A 52 2.43 -0.80 0.15
C LEU A 52 3.32 0.20 -0.61
N ASN A 53 4.43 0.62 -0.02
CA ASN A 53 5.37 1.57 -0.62
C ASN A 53 6.02 1.03 -1.92
N VAL A 54 6.12 -0.29 -2.09
CA VAL A 54 6.59 -0.91 -3.37
C VAL A 54 5.66 -0.60 -4.55
N TYR A 55 4.38 -0.36 -4.30
CA TYR A 55 3.40 -0.19 -5.38
C TYR A 55 3.22 1.25 -5.85
N PHE A 56 3.73 2.26 -5.13
CA PHE A 56 3.67 3.65 -5.62
C PHE A 56 4.44 3.84 -6.94
N PRO A 57 5.70 3.42 -7.08
CA PRO A 57 6.39 3.49 -8.37
C PRO A 57 5.69 2.70 -9.49
N VAL A 58 5.04 1.60 -9.16
CA VAL A 58 4.23 0.83 -10.12
C VAL A 58 3.04 1.63 -10.62
N MET A 59 2.29 2.27 -9.71
CA MET A 59 1.17 3.13 -10.08
C MET A 59 1.64 4.35 -10.89
N GLU A 60 2.75 4.97 -10.50
CA GLU A 60 3.37 6.08 -11.24
C GLU A 60 3.71 5.68 -12.68
N ALA A 61 4.33 4.50 -12.87
CA ALA A 61 4.66 3.98 -14.21
C ALA A 61 3.41 3.67 -15.04
N ILE A 62 2.36 3.09 -14.44
CA ILE A 62 1.07 2.87 -15.12
C ILE A 62 0.48 4.19 -15.60
N ILE A 63 0.46 5.22 -14.76
CA ILE A 63 -0.11 6.53 -15.08
C ILE A 63 0.70 7.25 -16.15
N SER A 64 2.03 7.10 -16.14
CA SER A 64 2.94 7.65 -17.15
C SER A 64 2.99 6.82 -18.43
N ASN A 65 2.22 5.73 -18.51
CA ASN A 65 2.24 4.77 -19.63
C ASN A 65 3.64 4.19 -19.91
N GLU A 66 4.43 3.97 -18.85
CA GLU A 66 5.78 3.40 -18.92
C GLU A 66 5.80 1.92 -18.51
N PRO A 67 6.79 1.13 -18.97
CA PRO A 67 7.00 -0.21 -18.45
C PRO A 67 7.52 -0.17 -17.01
N PHE A 68 7.22 -1.22 -16.25
CA PHE A 68 7.68 -1.37 -14.86
C PHE A 68 8.09 -2.83 -14.59
N GLU A 69 8.97 -3.00 -13.61
CA GLU A 69 9.36 -4.33 -13.15
C GLU A 69 8.24 -4.98 -12.33
N ASP A 70 8.14 -6.31 -12.40
CA ASP A 70 7.15 -7.05 -11.60
C ASP A 70 7.50 -6.92 -10.11
N PRO A 71 6.66 -6.26 -9.30
CA PRO A 71 6.91 -6.09 -7.87
C PRO A 71 6.86 -7.41 -7.10
N LYS A 72 6.41 -8.50 -7.73
CA LYS A 72 6.25 -9.81 -7.07
C LYS A 72 7.53 -10.29 -6.39
N GLY A 73 8.68 -10.14 -7.07
CA GLY A 73 9.99 -10.59 -6.59
C GLY A 73 10.72 -9.59 -5.69
N HIS A 74 10.14 -8.43 -5.43
CA HIS A 74 10.74 -7.46 -4.51
C HIS A 74 10.81 -8.02 -3.09
N GLN A 75 11.82 -7.60 -2.29
CA GLN A 75 11.99 -8.07 -0.90
C GLN A 75 10.76 -7.85 -0.01
N PHE A 76 9.90 -6.91 -0.34
CA PHE A 76 8.60 -6.66 0.27
C PHE A 76 7.44 -6.89 -0.71
N GLY A 77 7.66 -7.60 -1.81
CA GLY A 77 6.66 -7.91 -2.82
C GLY A 77 5.68 -9.02 -2.39
N MET A 78 4.88 -9.48 -3.34
CA MET A 78 3.80 -10.44 -3.10
C MET A 78 4.29 -11.77 -2.50
N ASP A 79 5.49 -12.23 -2.84
CA ASP A 79 6.04 -13.50 -2.35
C ASP A 79 6.81 -13.36 -1.03
N SER A 80 6.95 -12.14 -0.50
CA SER A 80 7.67 -11.89 0.76
C SER A 80 6.83 -12.26 1.98
N LYS A 81 7.52 -12.42 3.10
CA LYS A 81 6.91 -12.67 4.41
C LYS A 81 7.44 -11.66 5.43
N PRO A 82 6.62 -11.26 6.40
CA PRO A 82 7.09 -10.41 7.49
C PRO A 82 8.19 -11.10 8.29
N LEU A 83 9.22 -10.35 8.65
CA LEU A 83 10.35 -10.75 9.48
C LEU A 83 10.31 -9.99 10.79
N SER A 84 10.67 -10.63 11.89
CA SER A 84 10.73 -9.99 13.22
C SER A 84 11.97 -9.12 13.43
N ASP A 85 12.96 -9.20 12.54
CA ASP A 85 14.17 -8.38 12.60
C ASP A 85 13.83 -6.94 12.14
N ALA A 86 13.83 -6.01 13.09
CA ALA A 86 13.54 -4.61 12.84
C ALA A 86 14.56 -3.94 11.91
N LEU A 87 15.79 -4.42 11.84
CA LEU A 87 16.86 -3.84 11.00
C LEU A 87 16.61 -4.04 9.50
N VAL A 88 15.68 -4.92 9.14
CA VAL A 88 15.27 -5.15 7.73
C VAL A 88 14.39 -4.02 7.21
N TYR A 89 13.73 -3.27 8.09
CA TYR A 89 12.75 -2.25 7.75
C TYR A 89 13.30 -0.83 7.99
N ALA A 90 12.79 0.13 7.27
CA ALA A 90 12.98 1.54 7.59
C ALA A 90 12.23 1.90 8.90
N THR A 91 12.59 3.02 9.51
CA THR A 91 11.91 3.54 10.69
C THR A 91 10.44 3.84 10.40
N LYS A 92 9.59 3.87 11.43
CA LYS A 92 8.18 4.30 11.30
C LYS A 92 8.06 5.65 10.58
N GLU A 93 8.90 6.61 10.97
CA GLU A 93 8.90 7.94 10.36
C GLU A 93 9.16 7.87 8.85
N GLN A 94 10.19 7.13 8.43
CA GLN A 94 10.53 6.97 7.02
C GLN A 94 9.43 6.21 6.25
N LEU A 95 8.89 5.12 6.80
CA LEU A 95 7.81 4.36 6.18
C LEU A 95 6.57 5.22 5.93
N MET A 96 6.23 6.11 6.88
CA MET A 96 5.11 7.03 6.74
C MET A 96 5.40 8.17 5.78
N ALA A 97 6.61 8.72 5.80
CA ALA A 97 7.01 9.74 4.83
C ALA A 97 6.95 9.20 3.38
N ASP A 98 7.40 7.97 3.16
CA ASP A 98 7.32 7.30 1.85
C ASP A 98 5.87 7.03 1.45
N PHE A 99 5.02 6.58 2.39
CA PHE A 99 3.60 6.35 2.16
C PHE A 99 2.86 7.64 1.79
N ASP A 100 3.05 8.70 2.56
CA ASP A 100 2.43 10.00 2.31
C ASP A 100 2.89 10.61 0.99
N SER A 101 4.20 10.64 0.75
CA SER A 101 4.76 11.20 -0.50
C SER A 101 4.37 10.38 -1.72
N GLY A 102 4.25 9.05 -1.60
CA GLY A 102 3.75 8.18 -2.66
C GLY A 102 2.30 8.50 -3.02
N HIS A 103 1.43 8.68 -2.03
CA HIS A 103 0.05 9.13 -2.24
C HIS A 103 -0.01 10.49 -2.95
N GLU A 104 0.81 11.44 -2.54
CA GLU A 104 0.83 12.77 -3.15
C GLU A 104 1.29 12.74 -4.61
N ARG A 105 2.38 12.03 -4.93
CA ARG A 105 2.87 11.92 -6.31
C ARG A 105 1.88 11.26 -7.23
N VAL A 106 1.32 10.12 -6.83
CA VAL A 106 0.31 9.40 -7.63
C VAL A 106 -0.94 10.25 -7.84
N ALA A 107 -1.43 10.95 -6.80
CA ALA A 107 -2.58 11.83 -6.91
C ALA A 107 -2.32 12.99 -7.87
N GLN A 108 -1.15 13.63 -7.81
CA GLN A 108 -0.76 14.70 -8.73
C GLN A 108 -0.70 14.23 -10.19
N LEU A 109 -0.09 13.06 -10.44
CA LEU A 109 -0.03 12.49 -11.78
C LEU A 109 -1.43 12.18 -12.33
N LEU A 110 -2.30 11.57 -11.53
CA LEU A 110 -3.68 11.29 -11.93
C LEU A 110 -4.47 12.55 -12.25
N GLN A 111 -4.30 13.62 -11.47
CA GLN A 111 -4.96 14.91 -11.75
C GLN A 111 -4.44 15.56 -13.03
N GLN A 112 -3.16 15.38 -13.37
CA GLN A 112 -2.57 15.93 -14.59
C GLN A 112 -3.04 15.18 -15.85
N VAL A 113 -3.09 13.85 -15.79
CA VAL A 113 -3.50 13.01 -16.94
C VAL A 113 -5.03 12.95 -17.06
N GLY A 114 -5.76 12.88 -15.95
CA GLY A 114 -7.22 12.76 -15.95
C GLY A 114 -7.71 11.38 -16.37
N ASP A 115 -8.97 11.31 -16.82
CA ASP A 115 -9.66 10.04 -17.11
C ASP A 115 -9.06 9.27 -18.31
N GLU A 116 -8.25 9.91 -19.16
CA GLU A 116 -7.60 9.21 -20.29
C GLU A 116 -6.65 8.08 -19.84
N VAL A 117 -6.10 8.19 -18.64
CA VAL A 117 -5.24 7.14 -18.04
C VAL A 117 -5.94 5.77 -18.02
N LEU A 118 -7.26 5.76 -17.89
CA LEU A 118 -8.04 4.52 -17.73
C LEU A 118 -7.93 3.58 -18.95
N ASP A 119 -7.63 4.12 -20.12
CA ASP A 119 -7.46 3.37 -21.36
C ASP A 119 -6.03 2.82 -21.55
N TYR A 120 -5.06 3.23 -20.72
CA TYR A 120 -3.68 2.79 -20.86
C TYR A 120 -3.56 1.28 -20.57
N LYS A 121 -2.87 0.57 -21.46
CA LYS A 121 -2.65 -0.87 -21.35
C LYS A 121 -1.59 -1.17 -20.30
N ILE A 122 -1.83 -2.18 -19.49
CA ILE A 122 -0.83 -2.66 -18.52
C ILE A 122 0.32 -3.35 -19.26
N LYS A 123 1.55 -2.92 -18.98
CA LYS A 123 2.78 -3.42 -19.61
C LYS A 123 3.48 -4.47 -18.75
N LEU A 124 2.73 -5.32 -18.05
CA LEU A 124 3.21 -6.44 -17.27
C LEU A 124 2.46 -7.72 -17.69
N PRO A 125 3.11 -8.69 -18.36
CA PRO A 125 2.44 -9.87 -18.93
C PRO A 125 1.60 -10.67 -17.92
N ARG A 126 2.02 -10.73 -16.65
CA ARG A 126 1.28 -11.41 -15.60
C ARG A 126 -0.07 -10.73 -15.29
N TRP A 127 -0.14 -9.42 -15.45
CA TRP A 127 -1.36 -8.65 -15.15
C TRP A 127 -2.27 -8.43 -16.35
N GLU A 128 -1.75 -8.49 -17.58
CA GLU A 128 -2.51 -8.23 -18.81
C GLU A 128 -3.81 -9.06 -18.92
N LYS A 129 -3.80 -10.30 -18.39
CA LYS A 129 -4.95 -11.20 -18.45
C LYS A 129 -6.02 -10.88 -17.41
N VAL A 130 -5.67 -10.29 -16.27
CA VAL A 130 -6.58 -10.05 -15.14
C VAL A 130 -6.89 -8.57 -14.94
N MET A 131 -5.99 -7.70 -15.35
CA MET A 131 -6.10 -6.25 -15.27
C MET A 131 -5.55 -5.64 -16.59
N PRO A 132 -6.27 -5.75 -17.72
CA PRO A 132 -5.73 -5.42 -19.03
C PRO A 132 -5.43 -3.93 -19.25
N THR A 133 -6.10 -3.05 -18.50
CA THR A 133 -5.87 -1.60 -18.57
C THR A 133 -5.77 -0.98 -17.18
N ALA A 134 -5.34 0.28 -17.12
CA ALA A 134 -5.27 1.06 -15.91
C ALA A 134 -6.62 1.21 -15.21
N ALA A 135 -7.74 1.15 -15.96
CA ALA A 135 -9.10 1.14 -15.40
C ALA A 135 -9.35 -0.03 -14.43
N PHE A 136 -8.63 -1.14 -14.57
CA PHE A 136 -8.69 -2.28 -13.65
C PHE A 136 -7.57 -2.22 -12.61
N ALA A 137 -6.36 -1.87 -13.01
CA ALA A 137 -5.19 -1.93 -12.14
C ALA A 137 -5.18 -0.83 -11.07
N LEU A 138 -5.47 0.42 -11.43
CA LEU A 138 -5.42 1.54 -10.49
C LEU A 138 -6.45 1.41 -9.37
N PRO A 139 -7.75 1.20 -9.63
CA PRO A 139 -8.72 1.00 -8.54
C PRO A 139 -8.39 -0.23 -7.68
N TYR A 140 -7.86 -1.29 -8.29
CA TYR A 140 -7.43 -2.46 -7.53
C TYR A 140 -6.30 -2.11 -6.57
N LEU A 141 -5.23 -1.45 -7.03
CA LEU A 141 -4.08 -1.09 -6.20
C LEU A 141 -4.44 -0.03 -5.14
N MET A 142 -5.12 1.04 -5.56
CA MET A 142 -5.44 2.18 -4.71
C MET A 142 -6.50 1.86 -3.65
N LEU A 143 -7.53 1.12 -4.02
CA LEU A 143 -8.70 0.94 -3.15
C LEU A 143 -8.72 -0.46 -2.53
N ASN A 144 -8.62 -1.51 -3.34
CA ASN A 144 -8.79 -2.86 -2.85
C ASN A 144 -7.53 -3.38 -2.14
N HIS A 145 -6.38 -3.38 -2.82
CA HIS A 145 -5.12 -3.90 -2.30
C HIS A 145 -4.68 -3.16 -1.03
N GLU A 146 -4.69 -1.83 -1.07
CA GLU A 146 -4.32 -1.01 0.09
C GLU A 146 -5.26 -1.26 1.28
N ASN A 147 -6.59 -1.28 1.07
CA ASN A 147 -7.55 -1.54 2.14
C ASN A 147 -7.40 -2.94 2.76
N ILE A 148 -7.09 -3.97 1.97
CA ILE A 148 -6.81 -5.31 2.49
C ILE A 148 -5.65 -5.23 3.50
N HIS A 149 -4.57 -4.54 3.14
CA HIS A 149 -3.39 -4.41 4.00
C HIS A 149 -3.61 -3.51 5.21
N LEU A 150 -4.32 -2.40 5.08
CA LEU A 150 -4.72 -1.57 6.22
C LEU A 150 -5.65 -2.34 7.16
N GLY A 151 -6.56 -3.16 6.62
CA GLY A 151 -7.39 -4.07 7.40
C GLY A 151 -6.58 -5.11 8.19
N GLN A 152 -5.45 -5.58 7.64
CA GLN A 152 -4.53 -6.46 8.38
C GLN A 152 -3.91 -5.74 9.59
N ILE A 153 -3.51 -4.47 9.47
CA ILE A 153 -3.01 -3.68 10.60
C ILE A 153 -4.13 -3.47 11.64
N SER A 154 -5.35 -3.17 11.20
CA SER A 154 -6.50 -3.05 12.11
C SER A 154 -6.75 -4.33 12.90
N ALA A 155 -6.66 -5.50 12.25
CA ALA A 155 -6.75 -6.80 12.92
C ALA A 155 -5.57 -7.05 13.87
N TRP A 156 -4.35 -6.74 13.42
CA TRP A 156 -3.13 -6.84 14.22
C TRP A 156 -3.23 -5.98 15.51
N ARG A 157 -3.71 -4.74 15.41
CA ARG A 157 -3.95 -3.87 16.59
C ARG A 157 -4.82 -4.55 17.64
N ARG A 158 -5.92 -5.18 17.22
CA ARG A 158 -6.82 -5.91 18.15
C ARG A 158 -6.13 -7.10 18.81
N ILE A 159 -5.30 -7.83 18.05
CA ILE A 159 -4.51 -8.95 18.58
C ILE A 159 -3.51 -8.44 19.62
N GLN A 160 -2.90 -7.26 19.41
CA GLN A 160 -1.98 -6.63 20.36
C GLN A 160 -2.69 -5.96 21.56
N GLY A 161 -4.02 -5.96 21.61
CA GLY A 161 -4.78 -5.30 22.67
C GLY A 161 -4.82 -3.78 22.57
N LEU A 162 -4.48 -3.22 21.41
CA LEU A 162 -4.50 -1.78 21.15
C LEU A 162 -5.92 -1.30 20.80
N ALA A 163 -6.21 -0.02 21.08
CA ALA A 163 -7.48 0.58 20.71
C ALA A 163 -7.72 0.56 19.19
N SER A 164 -9.00 0.48 18.80
CA SER A 164 -9.40 0.77 17.41
C SER A 164 -9.24 2.25 17.10
N VAL A 165 -8.99 2.58 15.84
CA VAL A 165 -8.87 3.94 15.31
C VAL A 165 -9.94 4.18 14.24
#